data_3f417291dbd6b2c7c50b175651bd5536
#
_entry.id   3f417291dbd6b2c7c50b175651bd5536
#
_cell.length_a   1.000
_cell.length_b   1.000
_cell.length_c   1.000
_cell.angle_alpha   90.00
_cell.angle_beta   90.00
_cell.angle_gamma   90.00
#
_symmetry.space_group_name_H-M   'P 1'
#
loop_
_entity.id
_entity.type
_entity.pdbx_description
1 polymer ?
#
loop_
_entity_poly.entity_id
_entity_poly.type
_entity_poly.pdbx_seq_one_letter_code
_entity_poly.pdbx_strand_id
1 'polypeptide(L)'
;LPFDVHLMIQNPKRYIEDFCKAGADIISFHVEAEEDVTGTIEKIVACGAKPALAVKPNTSVETVFPYLDKLYMVLVMTVEPGFGGQKYMADMMPKVGQLKQKAPHLLVQVDGGIGVDTIASSAKAGVDICVAGTSVFRASCPKQMIADLKKAAKDV
;
A
#
# COMPACT_ATOMS: atom_id res chain seq x y z
N LEU A 1 16.42 6.35 -2.48
CA LEU A 1 15.10 6.03 -1.91
C LEU A 1 14.48 4.89 -2.72
N PRO A 2 13.79 3.93 -2.09
CA PRO A 2 13.08 2.89 -2.82
C PRO A 2 12.03 3.48 -3.75
N PHE A 3 11.93 2.94 -4.95
CA PHE A 3 10.88 3.29 -5.92
C PHE A 3 9.74 2.27 -5.79
N ASP A 4 8.70 2.68 -5.08
CA ASP A 4 7.49 1.89 -4.82
C ASP A 4 6.42 2.24 -5.87
N VAL A 5 6.02 1.25 -6.65
CA VAL A 5 5.07 1.39 -7.76
C VAL A 5 3.78 0.68 -7.42
N HIS A 6 2.66 1.43 -7.37
CA HIS A 6 1.33 0.87 -7.21
C HIS A 6 0.57 0.86 -8.54
N LEU A 7 0.23 -0.33 -9.02
CA LEU A 7 -0.45 -0.54 -10.29
C LEU A 7 -1.97 -0.62 -10.11
N MET A 8 -2.67 0.45 -10.50
CA MET A 8 -4.14 0.51 -10.56
C MET A 8 -4.62 0.24 -11.99
N ILE A 9 -4.25 -0.92 -12.56
CA ILE A 9 -4.53 -1.30 -13.95
C ILE A 9 -5.06 -2.73 -14.03
N GLN A 10 -5.75 -3.06 -15.12
CA GLN A 10 -6.18 -4.43 -15.42
C GLN A 10 -5.03 -5.25 -15.98
N ASN A 11 -4.99 -6.55 -15.65
CA ASN A 11 -3.96 -7.50 -16.11
C ASN A 11 -2.53 -6.97 -15.87
N PRO A 12 -2.16 -6.61 -14.63
CA PRO A 12 -0.88 -5.99 -14.30
C PRO A 12 0.32 -6.85 -14.69
N LYS A 13 0.18 -8.17 -14.74
CA LYS A 13 1.23 -9.12 -15.14
C LYS A 13 1.92 -8.75 -16.47
N ARG A 14 1.16 -8.14 -17.39
CA ARG A 14 1.68 -7.74 -18.71
C ARG A 14 2.74 -6.66 -18.65
N TYR A 15 2.72 -5.82 -17.60
CA TYR A 15 3.54 -4.62 -17.50
C TYR A 15 4.68 -4.73 -16.48
N ILE A 16 4.77 -5.84 -15.73
CA ILE A 16 5.76 -6.01 -14.66
C ILE A 16 7.18 -5.75 -15.15
N GLU A 17 7.56 -6.33 -16.30
CA GLU A 17 8.93 -6.15 -16.84
C GLU A 17 9.24 -4.70 -17.19
N ASP A 18 8.26 -3.95 -17.71
CA ASP A 18 8.45 -2.56 -18.09
C ASP A 18 8.69 -1.68 -16.85
N PHE A 19 7.93 -1.91 -15.78
CA PHE A 19 8.15 -1.20 -14.51
C PHE A 19 9.46 -1.60 -13.84
N CYS A 20 9.86 -2.86 -13.88
CA CYS A 20 11.16 -3.31 -13.39
C CYS A 20 12.31 -2.66 -14.17
N LYS A 21 12.23 -2.62 -15.50
CA LYS A 21 13.22 -1.92 -16.36
C LYS A 21 13.28 -0.43 -16.09
N ALA A 22 12.14 0.18 -15.69
CA ALA A 22 12.08 1.57 -15.28
C ALA A 22 12.68 1.82 -13.87
N GLY A 23 13.07 0.76 -13.14
CA GLY A 23 13.76 0.85 -11.86
C GLY A 23 12.85 0.67 -10.63
N ALA A 24 11.68 0.03 -10.77
CA ALA A 24 10.82 -0.27 -9.63
C ALA A 24 11.52 -1.24 -8.65
N ASP A 25 11.61 -0.85 -7.38
CA ASP A 25 12.12 -1.68 -6.28
C ASP A 25 11.01 -2.52 -5.66
N ILE A 26 9.79 -1.97 -5.60
CA ILE A 26 8.60 -2.62 -5.07
C ILE A 26 7.48 -2.44 -6.11
N ILE A 27 6.72 -3.50 -6.36
CA ILE A 27 5.55 -3.43 -7.23
C ILE A 27 4.35 -4.02 -6.49
N SER A 28 3.33 -3.20 -6.29
CA SER A 28 2.03 -3.61 -5.76
C SER A 28 0.97 -3.63 -6.85
N PHE A 29 0.13 -4.64 -6.85
CA PHE A 29 -1.01 -4.76 -7.75
C PHE A 29 -2.24 -5.24 -7.00
N HIS A 30 -3.42 -4.90 -7.50
CA HIS A 30 -4.68 -5.29 -6.88
C HIS A 30 -4.97 -6.78 -7.09
N VAL A 31 -5.28 -7.48 -6.00
CA VAL A 31 -5.67 -8.90 -6.05
C VAL A 31 -6.90 -9.11 -6.94
N GLU A 32 -7.77 -8.11 -7.04
CA GLU A 32 -9.00 -8.13 -7.84
C GLU A 32 -8.75 -7.88 -9.35
N ALA A 33 -7.55 -7.44 -9.74
CA ALA A 33 -7.24 -7.06 -11.12
C ALA A 33 -6.43 -8.13 -11.87
N GLU A 34 -6.13 -9.27 -11.24
CA GLU A 34 -5.28 -10.31 -11.79
C GLU A 34 -5.81 -11.70 -11.46
N GLU A 35 -6.01 -12.54 -12.47
CA GLU A 35 -6.47 -13.92 -12.28
C GLU A 35 -5.31 -14.84 -11.85
N ASP A 36 -4.11 -14.62 -12.39
CA ASP A 36 -2.90 -15.36 -12.05
C ASP A 36 -2.02 -14.59 -11.04
N VAL A 37 -2.54 -14.44 -9.84
CA VAL A 37 -1.85 -13.73 -8.74
C VAL A 37 -0.48 -14.36 -8.45
N THR A 38 -0.41 -15.70 -8.36
CA THR A 38 0.84 -16.41 -8.07
C THR A 38 1.89 -16.16 -9.14
N GLY A 39 1.54 -16.35 -10.43
CA GLY A 39 2.49 -16.14 -11.53
C GLY A 39 2.90 -14.66 -11.67
N THR A 40 2.06 -13.72 -11.23
CA THR A 40 2.42 -12.29 -11.21
C THR A 40 3.43 -11.99 -10.09
N ILE A 41 3.22 -12.55 -8.89
CA ILE A 41 4.19 -12.46 -7.80
C ILE A 41 5.55 -13.05 -8.23
N GLU A 42 5.55 -14.24 -8.82
CA GLU A 42 6.77 -14.91 -9.30
C GLU A 42 7.48 -14.08 -10.38
N LYS A 43 6.73 -13.45 -11.27
CA LYS A 43 7.28 -12.57 -12.32
C LYS A 43 7.94 -11.33 -11.71
N ILE A 44 7.34 -10.69 -10.69
CA ILE A 44 7.94 -9.56 -9.99
C ILE A 44 9.27 -9.97 -9.34
N VAL A 45 9.29 -11.10 -8.64
CA VAL A 45 10.50 -11.63 -8.00
C VAL A 45 11.58 -11.95 -9.04
N ALA A 46 11.22 -12.59 -10.15
CA ALA A 46 12.15 -12.91 -11.24
C ALA A 46 12.79 -11.67 -11.89
N CYS A 47 12.07 -10.55 -11.88
CA CYS A 47 12.58 -9.26 -12.35
C CYS A 47 13.46 -8.52 -11.31
N GLY A 48 13.60 -9.06 -10.09
CA GLY A 48 14.40 -8.48 -9.01
C GLY A 48 13.68 -7.45 -8.14
N ALA A 49 12.39 -7.21 -8.36
CA ALA A 49 11.56 -6.34 -7.54
C ALA A 49 10.89 -7.11 -6.38
N LYS A 50 10.42 -6.38 -5.38
CA LYS A 50 9.70 -6.93 -4.22
C LYS A 50 8.21 -6.94 -4.50
N PRO A 51 7.52 -8.10 -4.38
CA PRO A 51 6.10 -8.20 -4.67
C PRO A 51 5.24 -7.68 -3.50
N ALA A 52 4.16 -6.98 -3.85
CA ALA A 52 3.13 -6.57 -2.92
C ALA A 52 1.73 -6.76 -3.51
N LEU A 53 0.74 -7.07 -2.66
CA LEU A 53 -0.66 -7.12 -3.05
C LEU A 53 -1.44 -5.96 -2.45
N ALA A 54 -2.32 -5.37 -3.25
CA ALA A 54 -3.25 -4.35 -2.81
C ALA A 54 -4.67 -4.92 -2.70
N VAL A 55 -5.43 -4.45 -1.72
CA VAL A 55 -6.85 -4.79 -1.53
C VAL A 55 -7.70 -3.53 -1.48
N LYS A 56 -8.83 -3.56 -2.18
CA LYS A 56 -9.83 -2.48 -2.18
C LYS A 56 -10.61 -2.44 -0.86
N PRO A 57 -11.31 -1.32 -0.56
CA PRO A 57 -12.14 -1.21 0.64
C PRO A 57 -13.18 -2.33 0.78
N ASN A 58 -13.84 -2.70 -0.31
CA ASN A 58 -14.90 -3.71 -0.31
C ASN A 58 -14.41 -5.16 -0.46
N THR A 59 -13.10 -5.40 -0.60
CA THR A 59 -12.51 -6.73 -0.70
C THR A 59 -12.09 -7.22 0.67
N SER A 60 -12.46 -8.45 1.05
CA SER A 60 -11.95 -9.05 2.29
C SER A 60 -10.44 -9.19 2.24
N VAL A 61 -9.76 -8.83 3.33
CA VAL A 61 -8.31 -9.00 3.44
C VAL A 61 -7.87 -10.47 3.43
N GLU A 62 -8.77 -11.39 3.72
CA GLU A 62 -8.50 -12.83 3.66
C GLU A 62 -8.13 -13.31 2.25
N THR A 63 -8.51 -12.56 1.21
CA THR A 63 -8.14 -12.86 -0.18
C THR A 63 -6.64 -12.87 -0.42
N VAL A 64 -5.86 -12.15 0.39
CA VAL A 64 -4.38 -12.13 0.29
C VAL A 64 -3.69 -13.17 1.20
N PHE A 65 -4.40 -13.79 2.13
CA PHE A 65 -3.80 -14.73 3.09
C PHE A 65 -3.05 -15.90 2.44
N PRO A 66 -3.51 -16.48 1.32
CA PRO A 66 -2.77 -17.56 0.64
C PRO A 66 -1.40 -17.18 0.11
N TYR A 67 -1.09 -15.86 0.04
CA TYR A 67 0.12 -15.34 -0.60
C TYR A 67 1.11 -14.69 0.40
N LEU A 68 0.74 -14.54 1.70
CA LEU A 68 1.51 -13.73 2.67
C LEU A 68 2.98 -14.13 2.77
N ASP A 69 3.30 -15.40 2.67
CA ASP A 69 4.68 -15.94 2.74
C ASP A 69 5.54 -15.57 1.51
N LYS A 70 4.90 -15.17 0.42
CA LYS A 70 5.56 -14.77 -0.83
C LYS A 70 5.64 -13.26 -1.00
N LEU A 71 4.99 -12.51 -0.09
CA LEU A 71 4.88 -11.05 -0.22
C LEU A 71 5.92 -10.32 0.64
N TYR A 72 6.39 -9.21 0.13
CA TYR A 72 7.14 -8.22 0.88
C TYR A 72 6.21 -7.29 1.69
N MET A 73 5.02 -6.98 1.14
CA MET A 73 4.11 -6.00 1.70
C MET A 73 2.67 -6.26 1.24
N VAL A 74 1.70 -5.86 2.07
CA VAL A 74 0.29 -5.71 1.67
C VAL A 74 -0.11 -4.25 1.78
N LEU A 75 -0.73 -3.73 0.72
CA LEU A 75 -1.32 -2.40 0.65
C LEU A 75 -2.83 -2.48 0.90
N VAL A 76 -3.30 -1.83 1.95
CA VAL A 76 -4.73 -1.66 2.23
C VAL A 76 -5.16 -0.29 1.75
N MET A 77 -6.09 -0.26 0.79
CA MET A 77 -6.67 1.01 0.33
C MET A 77 -7.57 1.60 1.42
N THR A 78 -7.35 2.87 1.72
CA THR A 78 -8.15 3.66 2.67
C THR A 78 -9.02 4.71 1.96
N VAL A 79 -9.16 4.56 0.65
CA VAL A 79 -10.12 5.21 -0.25
C VAL A 79 -10.44 4.26 -1.39
N GLU A 80 -11.50 4.53 -2.17
CA GLU A 80 -11.69 3.80 -3.44
C GLU A 80 -10.56 4.14 -4.41
N PRO A 81 -9.93 3.13 -5.07
CA PRO A 81 -8.88 3.38 -6.04
C PRO A 81 -9.34 4.26 -7.21
N GLY A 82 -8.50 5.23 -7.61
CA GLY A 82 -8.75 6.04 -8.81
C GLY A 82 -8.37 7.51 -8.68
N PHE A 83 -8.83 8.22 -7.65
CA PHE A 83 -8.61 9.68 -7.54
C PHE A 83 -7.92 10.04 -6.24
N GLY A 84 -7.04 11.05 -6.30
CA GLY A 84 -6.49 11.67 -5.11
C GLY A 84 -7.50 12.60 -4.40
N GLY A 85 -7.26 12.88 -3.11
CA GLY A 85 -8.04 13.86 -2.33
C GLY A 85 -9.37 13.34 -1.79
N GLN A 86 -9.60 12.04 -1.80
CA GLN A 86 -10.77 11.41 -1.17
C GLN A 86 -10.65 11.39 0.35
N LYS A 87 -11.79 11.25 1.04
CA LYS A 87 -11.85 11.14 2.49
C LYS A 87 -11.31 9.79 2.96
N TYR A 88 -10.44 9.83 3.97
CA TYR A 88 -9.88 8.64 4.63
C TYR A 88 -10.97 7.74 5.23
N MET A 89 -10.86 6.45 5.00
CA MET A 89 -11.76 5.41 5.50
C MET A 89 -11.12 4.71 6.71
N ALA A 90 -11.41 5.19 7.93
CA ALA A 90 -10.87 4.63 9.17
C ALA A 90 -11.37 3.20 9.46
N ASP A 91 -12.51 2.81 8.90
CA ASP A 91 -13.10 1.47 8.98
C ASP A 91 -12.29 0.40 8.23
N MET A 92 -11.23 0.78 7.51
CA MET A 92 -10.25 -0.14 6.95
C MET A 92 -9.19 -0.63 7.96
N MET A 93 -9.04 0.02 9.11
CA MET A 93 -8.03 -0.33 10.10
C MET A 93 -8.16 -1.75 10.69
N PRO A 94 -9.34 -2.34 10.85
CA PRO A 94 -9.45 -3.76 11.21
C PRO A 94 -8.73 -4.72 10.26
N LYS A 95 -8.63 -4.41 8.96
CA LYS A 95 -7.87 -5.22 7.99
C LYS A 95 -6.37 -5.21 8.31
N VAL A 96 -5.84 -4.06 8.71
CA VAL A 96 -4.45 -3.92 9.16
C VAL A 96 -4.19 -4.81 10.37
N GLY A 97 -5.08 -4.75 11.38
CA GLY A 97 -5.00 -5.60 12.56
C GLY A 97 -5.01 -7.10 12.24
N GLN A 98 -5.88 -7.54 11.31
CA GLN A 98 -5.92 -8.94 10.85
C GLN A 98 -4.62 -9.36 10.16
N LEU A 99 -4.03 -8.51 9.31
CA LEU A 99 -2.75 -8.77 8.66
C LEU A 99 -1.62 -8.89 9.68
N LYS A 100 -1.53 -7.96 10.63
CA LYS A 100 -0.50 -7.97 11.68
C LYS A 100 -0.63 -9.18 12.60
N GLN A 101 -1.85 -9.62 12.89
CA GLN A 101 -2.09 -10.84 13.65
C GLN A 101 -1.66 -12.09 12.87
N LYS A 102 -1.96 -12.15 11.57
CA LYS A 102 -1.69 -13.32 10.72
C LYS A 102 -0.23 -13.43 10.31
N ALA A 103 0.41 -12.29 10.01
CA ALA A 103 1.81 -12.20 9.57
C ALA A 103 2.51 -10.98 10.21
N PRO A 104 2.95 -11.06 11.48
CA PRO A 104 3.50 -9.91 12.23
C PRO A 104 4.73 -9.27 11.58
N HIS A 105 5.49 -10.04 10.82
CA HIS A 105 6.71 -9.59 10.13
C HIS A 105 6.44 -8.89 8.78
N LEU A 106 5.23 -9.05 8.24
CA LEU A 106 4.86 -8.48 6.95
C LEU A 106 4.66 -6.96 7.07
N LEU A 107 5.19 -6.21 6.11
CA LEU A 107 4.94 -4.78 6.03
C LEU A 107 3.49 -4.53 5.59
N VAL A 108 2.82 -3.63 6.27
CA VAL A 108 1.48 -3.16 5.90
C VAL A 108 1.55 -1.69 5.53
N GLN A 109 1.14 -1.39 4.30
CA GLN A 109 1.03 -0.05 3.74
C GLN A 109 -0.44 0.36 3.67
N VAL A 110 -0.71 1.66 3.78
CA VAL A 110 -2.02 2.25 3.50
C VAL A 110 -1.89 3.38 2.50
N ASP A 111 -2.85 3.46 1.57
CA ASP A 111 -2.95 4.54 0.58
C ASP A 111 -4.37 5.09 0.53
N GLY A 112 -4.48 6.40 0.69
CA GLY A 112 -5.69 7.18 0.54
C GLY A 112 -6.07 8.03 1.75
N GLY A 113 -6.20 9.35 1.54
CA GLY A 113 -6.69 10.30 2.55
C GLY A 113 -5.76 10.52 3.74
N ILE A 114 -4.48 10.16 3.63
CA ILE A 114 -3.50 10.35 4.70
C ILE A 114 -3.17 11.83 4.86
N GLY A 115 -3.37 12.32 6.07
CA GLY A 115 -3.06 13.68 6.53
C GLY A 115 -2.75 13.68 8.02
N VAL A 116 -2.41 14.86 8.57
CA VAL A 116 -2.04 15.00 10.01
C VAL A 116 -3.15 14.49 10.94
N ASP A 117 -4.43 14.68 10.54
CA ASP A 117 -5.59 14.30 11.34
C ASP A 117 -5.92 12.79 11.24
N THR A 118 -5.39 12.08 10.24
CA THR A 118 -5.77 10.69 9.95
C THR A 118 -4.64 9.69 10.19
N ILE A 119 -3.37 10.12 10.07
CA ILE A 119 -2.20 9.24 10.15
C ILE A 119 -2.07 8.54 11.51
N ALA A 120 -2.49 9.20 12.59
CA ALA A 120 -2.48 8.63 13.94
C ALA A 120 -3.34 7.36 14.05
N SER A 121 -4.50 7.33 13.37
CA SER A 121 -5.36 6.15 13.31
C SER A 121 -4.65 4.97 12.63
N SER A 122 -3.95 5.23 11.53
CA SER A 122 -3.17 4.22 10.81
C SER A 122 -2.01 3.68 11.67
N ALA A 123 -1.27 4.58 12.34
CA ALA A 123 -0.16 4.20 13.21
C ALA A 123 -0.62 3.32 14.38
N LYS A 124 -1.73 3.68 15.05
CA LYS A 124 -2.34 2.86 16.12
C LYS A 124 -2.73 1.45 15.68
N ALA A 125 -3.17 1.32 14.44
CA ALA A 125 -3.53 0.01 13.88
C ALA A 125 -2.31 -0.86 13.53
N GLY A 126 -1.08 -0.31 13.58
CA GLY A 126 0.16 -1.02 13.28
C GLY A 126 0.61 -0.92 11.81
N VAL A 127 0.17 0.13 11.10
CA VAL A 127 0.65 0.42 9.73
C VAL A 127 2.13 0.78 9.76
N ASP A 128 2.92 0.19 8.86
CA ASP A 128 4.37 0.47 8.72
C ASP A 128 4.64 1.61 7.75
N ILE A 129 3.83 1.75 6.69
CA ILE A 129 4.05 2.70 5.60
C ILE A 129 2.74 3.43 5.29
N CYS A 130 2.77 4.76 5.30
CA CYS A 130 1.64 5.60 4.94
C CYS A 130 1.97 6.39 3.66
N VAL A 131 1.14 6.21 2.62
CA VAL A 131 1.25 6.98 1.37
C VAL A 131 0.50 8.30 1.52
N ALA A 132 1.20 9.41 1.42
CA ALA A 132 0.66 10.75 1.56
C ALA A 132 0.98 11.59 0.31
N GLY A 133 0.03 11.70 -0.60
CA GLY A 133 0.16 12.47 -1.84
C GLY A 133 -0.35 13.91 -1.69
N THR A 134 -1.66 14.09 -1.81
CA THR A 134 -2.32 15.41 -1.85
C THR A 134 -1.96 16.28 -0.64
N SER A 135 -1.93 15.73 0.56
CA SER A 135 -1.60 16.46 1.80
C SER A 135 -0.18 17.04 1.77
N VAL A 136 0.76 16.34 1.16
CA VAL A 136 2.16 16.77 1.05
C VAL A 136 2.34 17.74 -0.13
N PHE A 137 1.89 17.36 -1.32
CA PHE A 137 2.17 18.15 -2.54
C PHE A 137 1.37 19.45 -2.65
N ARG A 138 0.24 19.58 -1.93
CA ARG A 138 -0.52 20.83 -1.86
C ARG A 138 -0.18 21.70 -0.65
N ALA A 139 0.70 21.23 0.24
CA ALA A 139 1.15 22.04 1.36
C ALA A 139 2.03 23.21 0.89
N SER A 140 1.95 24.34 1.58
CA SER A 140 2.83 25.51 1.35
C SER A 140 4.31 25.17 1.57
N CYS A 141 4.59 24.21 2.47
CA CYS A 141 5.92 23.67 2.73
C CYS A 141 5.87 22.15 2.84
N PRO A 142 6.09 21.39 1.73
CA PRO A 142 6.06 19.92 1.75
C PRO A 142 7.01 19.30 2.78
N LYS A 143 8.20 19.85 2.97
CA LYS A 143 9.18 19.38 3.96
C LYS A 143 8.62 19.44 5.39
N GLN A 144 7.95 20.56 5.74
CA GLN A 144 7.35 20.72 7.06
C GLN A 144 6.17 19.74 7.21
N MET A 145 5.32 19.60 6.20
CA MET A 145 4.20 18.66 6.22
C MET A 145 4.67 17.22 6.46
N ILE A 146 5.76 16.78 5.83
CA ILE A 146 6.34 15.46 6.08
C ILE A 146 6.81 15.32 7.55
N ALA A 147 7.39 16.37 8.12
CA ALA A 147 7.81 16.37 9.53
C ALA A 147 6.61 16.27 10.47
N ASP A 148 5.53 17.01 10.18
CA ASP A 148 4.30 17.02 10.96
C ASP A 148 3.58 15.65 10.90
N LEU A 149 3.51 15.04 9.72
CA LEU A 149 2.98 13.69 9.55
C LEU A 149 3.77 12.66 10.37
N LYS A 150 5.11 12.70 10.30
CA LYS A 150 5.98 11.81 11.08
C LYS A 150 5.81 12.00 12.59
N LYS A 151 5.61 13.23 13.03
CA LYS A 151 5.33 13.55 14.44
C LYS A 151 3.99 12.98 14.87
N ALA A 152 2.91 13.29 14.13
CA ALA A 152 1.57 12.80 14.44
C ALA A 152 1.46 11.26 14.45
N ALA A 153 2.28 10.56 13.65
CA ALA A 153 2.35 9.10 13.66
C ALA A 153 3.10 8.51 14.87
N LYS A 154 3.99 9.28 15.52
CA LYS A 154 4.77 8.84 16.68
C LYS A 154 4.11 9.13 18.02
N ASP A 155 3.24 10.12 18.06
CA ASP A 155 2.59 10.61 19.29
C ASP A 155 1.40 9.71 19.73
N VAL A 156 1.36 8.43 19.30
CA VAL A 156 0.24 7.48 19.49
C VAL A 156 0.65 6.23 20.24
#